data_d291bd19910b53d6535926d9e7f56271
#
_entry.id   d291bd19910b53d6535926d9e7f56271
#
_cell.length_a   1.000
_cell.length_b   1.000
_cell.length_c   1.000
_cell.angle_alpha   90.00
_cell.angle_beta   90.00
_cell.angle_gamma   90.00
#
_symmetry.space_group_name_H-M   'P 1'
#
loop_
_entity.id
_entity.type
_entity.pdbx_description
1 polymer ?
#
loop_
_entity_poly.entity_id
_entity_poly.type
_entity_poly.pdbx_seq_one_letter_code
_entity_poly.pdbx_strand_id
1 'polypeptide(L)'
;MIALRLLGPVELTVHGEAPPAELLWKKNLGLLVYLALSPRLTRTREHLTGLLWGDKPESAARHSLNEALRVLRRAVGEGGLQTDATAVKLEPGTVTSDLDAFARLETAKKWTEAAALVGGPLLEGFAVPGESGFEDWLVAERSQWERRSVAALVHAAELGLASGGTARSVGLAERAMVLAPTSSQAAGVMIRALALSGNRAAALGRYEDYVQTLSERLGLGPEADVAAVADRIRKGRVEPTPGSDAARGAQTRRLPLFGREDSLAELTGLWRRCVAGRRTSVAVVIADAGLGKTRLVEELGDRVRLEGGATLRVRGVEADRISPWSGLLGLGRGGLLEATGIAAAPASAHAAFAAHITEWGDRFRGTSGTAPAPLPRAFTELVRAASDEQPVLVLADDCHSLDLESLVSLASLPRDLPQAPVMLLLTAEPDAPSETLDTLCSHLGRDIDGTTIDLAPLGRDALSGMAQVVFPSYDGDAIERLSRRIAADSAGVPLLAIEILHAAAAGLDLQRESGAWPAPYHTLTQTTPGGLPDTVVAAIRVGYRRLSEPAQRVLAAAAAIGGRVTPERIGRAAGLSGADLPAALDELEWQRWLVADGQGYGFVAGIVERVIERDMLTPGQRRRMRDTGHPSTQTD
;
A
#
# COMPACT_ATOMS: atom_id res chain seq x y z
N MET A 1 23.80 11.91 33.24
CA MET A 1 23.60 11.82 31.78
C MET A 1 22.56 12.85 31.37
N ILE A 2 22.84 13.67 30.37
CA ILE A 2 21.92 14.66 29.82
C ILE A 2 21.35 14.11 28.51
N ALA A 3 20.04 14.15 28.36
CA ALA A 3 19.39 13.82 27.08
C ALA A 3 18.82 15.09 26.44
N LEU A 4 19.19 15.31 25.18
CA LEU A 4 18.79 16.44 24.35
C LEU A 4 17.89 15.98 23.23
N ARG A 5 16.75 16.66 23.04
CA ARG A 5 15.96 16.60 21.80
C ARG A 5 16.08 17.94 21.11
N LEU A 6 16.61 17.92 19.91
CA LEU A 6 17.01 19.10 19.15
C LEU A 6 16.31 19.22 17.79
N LEU A 7 15.70 18.12 17.29
CA LEU A 7 14.92 18.12 16.03
C LEU A 7 13.49 18.58 16.29
N GLY A 8 13.33 19.86 16.60
CA GLY A 8 12.12 20.55 16.99
C GLY A 8 12.41 21.54 18.10
N PRO A 9 11.39 21.90 18.92
CA PRO A 9 11.58 22.67 20.15
C PRO A 9 12.59 21.97 21.05
N VAL A 10 13.49 22.76 21.68
CA VAL A 10 14.54 22.18 22.53
C VAL A 10 13.92 21.57 23.80
N GLU A 11 14.10 20.28 23.96
CA GLU A 11 13.78 19.57 25.19
C GLU A 11 15.06 19.01 25.83
N LEU A 12 15.17 19.14 27.12
CA LEU A 12 16.35 18.76 27.90
C LEU A 12 15.92 18.04 29.17
N THR A 13 16.54 16.90 29.45
CA THR A 13 16.43 16.23 30.75
C THR A 13 17.82 15.95 31.33
N VAL A 14 17.95 16.03 32.64
CA VAL A 14 19.16 15.75 33.41
C VAL A 14 18.87 14.58 34.33
N HIS A 15 19.55 13.43 34.11
CA HIS A 15 19.29 12.18 34.86
C HIS A 15 17.84 11.70 34.81
N GLY A 16 17.10 12.07 33.74
CA GLY A 16 15.68 11.73 33.58
C GLY A 16 14.71 12.71 34.27
N GLU A 17 15.21 13.73 34.92
CA GLU A 17 14.43 14.76 35.63
C GLU A 17 14.48 16.11 34.88
N ALA A 18 13.64 17.05 35.31
CA ALA A 18 13.65 18.42 34.79
C ALA A 18 15.03 19.09 35.02
N PRO A 19 15.56 19.84 34.06
CA PRO A 19 16.86 20.47 34.17
C PRO A 19 16.83 21.64 35.19
N PRO A 20 17.98 21.95 35.83
CA PRO A 20 18.12 23.16 36.62
C PRO A 20 17.81 24.40 35.78
N ALA A 21 17.08 25.37 36.36
CA ALA A 21 16.67 26.60 35.67
C ALA A 21 17.85 27.38 35.07
N GLU A 22 19.00 27.39 35.75
CA GLU A 22 20.23 28.06 35.31
C GLU A 22 20.77 27.45 34.00
N LEU A 23 20.56 26.15 33.77
CA LEU A 23 21.01 25.46 32.54
C LEU A 23 20.17 25.87 31.32
N LEU A 24 18.91 26.27 31.54
CA LEU A 24 18.02 26.74 30.49
C LEU A 24 18.29 28.19 30.03
N TRP A 25 19.17 28.92 30.72
CA TRP A 25 19.57 30.23 30.27
C TRP A 25 20.22 30.14 28.90
N LYS A 26 19.83 31.02 27.97
CA LYS A 26 20.17 30.95 26.56
C LYS A 26 21.65 30.69 26.28
N LYS A 27 22.57 31.40 26.94
CA LYS A 27 24.02 31.21 26.74
C LYS A 27 24.52 29.88 27.33
N ASN A 28 23.99 29.42 28.45
CA ASN A 28 24.38 28.14 29.04
C ASN A 28 23.89 26.96 28.20
N LEU A 29 22.63 27.03 27.76
CA LEU A 29 22.06 26.02 26.85
C LEU A 29 22.77 26.05 25.49
N GLY A 30 23.03 27.24 24.94
CA GLY A 30 23.80 27.40 23.70
C GLY A 30 25.21 26.82 23.80
N LEU A 31 25.91 27.03 24.94
CA LEU A 31 27.22 26.43 25.21
C LEU A 31 27.14 24.89 25.26
N LEU A 32 26.19 24.34 25.96
CA LEU A 32 25.98 22.89 26.05
C LEU A 32 25.74 22.28 24.67
N VAL A 33 24.78 22.83 23.91
CA VAL A 33 24.42 22.35 22.57
C VAL A 33 25.62 22.49 21.62
N TYR A 34 26.31 23.63 21.63
CA TYR A 34 27.47 23.85 20.78
C TYR A 34 28.60 22.86 21.06
N LEU A 35 28.91 22.59 22.34
CA LEU A 35 29.91 21.57 22.72
C LEU A 35 29.49 20.17 22.33
N ALA A 36 28.20 19.80 22.53
CA ALA A 36 27.66 18.50 22.18
C ALA A 36 27.72 18.23 20.66
N LEU A 37 27.56 19.28 19.84
CA LEU A 37 27.66 19.19 18.37
C LEU A 37 29.08 19.45 17.83
N SER A 38 30.03 19.76 18.69
CA SER A 38 31.41 20.07 18.28
C SER A 38 32.19 18.78 17.92
N PRO A 39 33.08 18.83 16.93
CA PRO A 39 33.98 17.72 16.64
C PRO A 39 34.75 17.26 17.87
N ARG A 40 34.74 15.94 18.13
CA ARG A 40 35.35 15.31 19.31
C ARG A 40 34.89 15.90 20.64
N LEU A 41 33.71 16.56 20.67
CA LEU A 41 33.12 17.19 21.85
C LEU A 41 34.04 18.21 22.52
N THR A 42 34.93 18.88 21.75
CA THR A 42 36.02 19.72 22.27
C THR A 42 36.08 21.05 21.54
N ARG A 43 36.28 22.16 22.30
CA ARG A 43 36.54 23.52 21.76
C ARG A 43 37.50 24.25 22.63
N THR A 44 38.25 25.21 22.02
CA THR A 44 39.11 26.12 22.78
C THR A 44 38.30 27.15 23.54
N ARG A 45 38.79 27.57 24.70
CA ARG A 45 38.15 28.60 25.52
C ARG A 45 38.03 29.95 24.80
N GLU A 46 39.04 30.31 24.04
CA GLU A 46 39.04 31.52 23.21
C GLU A 46 37.93 31.50 22.18
N HIS A 47 37.76 30.36 21.47
CA HIS A 47 36.67 30.19 20.52
C HIS A 47 35.30 30.31 21.20
N LEU A 48 35.08 29.68 22.35
CA LEU A 48 33.83 29.74 23.09
C LEU A 48 33.52 31.15 23.63
N THR A 49 34.53 31.89 24.08
CA THR A 49 34.32 33.28 24.52
C THR A 49 33.97 34.19 23.34
N GLY A 50 34.67 34.06 22.21
CA GLY A 50 34.32 34.79 20.97
C GLY A 50 32.95 34.48 20.42
N LEU A 51 32.51 33.21 20.54
CA LEU A 51 31.21 32.74 20.02
C LEU A 51 30.01 33.24 20.84
N LEU A 52 30.09 33.22 22.20
CA LEU A 52 28.96 33.46 23.09
C LEU A 52 29.07 34.72 23.95
N TRP A 53 30.18 35.41 23.94
CA TRP A 53 30.44 36.65 24.69
C TRP A 53 31.37 37.60 23.92
N GLY A 54 31.26 37.61 22.57
CA GLY A 54 32.10 38.43 21.71
C GLY A 54 31.92 39.94 21.89
N ASP A 55 30.79 40.35 22.45
CA ASP A 55 30.45 41.72 22.79
C ASP A 55 31.13 42.25 24.08
N LYS A 56 31.73 41.33 24.89
CA LYS A 56 32.32 41.67 26.18
C LYS A 56 33.82 41.82 26.13
N PRO A 57 34.41 42.69 26.98
CA PRO A 57 35.85 42.70 27.21
C PRO A 57 36.35 41.30 27.60
N GLU A 58 37.56 40.95 27.19
CA GLU A 58 38.12 39.60 27.33
C GLU A 58 38.07 39.05 28.77
N SER A 59 38.37 39.84 29.77
CA SER A 59 38.32 39.42 31.16
C SER A 59 36.87 39.09 31.62
N ALA A 60 35.90 39.91 31.20
CA ALA A 60 34.49 39.70 31.52
C ALA A 60 33.90 38.49 30.76
N ALA A 61 34.33 38.27 29.49
CA ALA A 61 33.98 37.11 28.68
C ALA A 61 34.50 35.81 29.30
N ARG A 62 35.76 35.78 29.75
CA ARG A 62 36.37 34.64 30.47
C ARG A 62 35.66 34.36 31.81
N HIS A 63 35.27 35.38 32.54
CA HIS A 63 34.50 35.21 33.79
C HIS A 63 33.12 34.59 33.47
N SER A 64 32.40 35.11 32.49
CA SER A 64 31.10 34.60 32.07
C SER A 64 31.16 33.13 31.60
N LEU A 65 32.21 32.76 30.83
CA LEU A 65 32.44 31.38 30.43
C LEU A 65 32.66 30.45 31.64
N ASN A 66 33.48 30.92 32.65
CA ASN A 66 33.72 30.12 33.85
C ASN A 66 32.43 29.85 34.64
N GLU A 67 31.56 30.85 34.76
CA GLU A 67 30.26 30.68 35.42
C GLU A 67 29.36 29.68 34.63
N ALA A 68 29.28 29.80 33.29
CA ALA A 68 28.56 28.87 32.47
C ALA A 68 29.11 27.42 32.58
N LEU A 69 30.45 27.27 32.58
CA LEU A 69 31.09 25.97 32.79
C LEU A 69 30.83 25.37 34.17
N ARG A 70 30.66 26.21 35.20
CA ARG A 70 30.28 25.77 36.53
C ARG A 70 28.85 25.22 36.57
N VAL A 71 27.92 25.85 35.86
CA VAL A 71 26.54 25.38 35.71
C VAL A 71 26.54 24.05 34.95
N LEU A 72 27.25 23.97 33.81
CA LEU A 72 27.36 22.75 33.04
C LEU A 72 27.95 21.59 33.85
N ARG A 73 29.03 21.83 34.61
CA ARG A 73 29.70 20.81 35.43
C ARG A 73 28.77 20.21 36.47
N ARG A 74 27.93 21.06 37.10
CA ARG A 74 26.89 20.56 38.03
C ARG A 74 25.87 19.65 37.32
N ALA A 75 25.48 20.01 36.12
CA ALA A 75 24.46 19.24 35.36
C ALA A 75 25.00 17.94 34.81
N VAL A 76 26.24 17.91 34.29
CA VAL A 76 26.86 16.69 33.71
C VAL A 76 27.45 15.76 34.79
N GLY A 77 27.71 16.26 36.00
CA GLY A 77 28.32 15.49 37.08
C GLY A 77 29.84 15.50 37.08
N GLU A 78 30.47 14.92 38.13
CA GLU A 78 31.92 14.82 38.27
C GLU A 78 32.51 13.98 37.12
N GLY A 79 33.55 14.53 36.45
CA GLY A 79 34.20 13.88 35.33
C GLY A 79 33.53 14.07 33.96
N GLY A 80 32.28 14.54 33.89
CA GLY A 80 31.56 14.69 32.62
C GLY A 80 32.01 15.90 31.79
N LEU A 81 32.67 16.86 32.38
CA LEU A 81 33.23 18.06 31.71
C LEU A 81 34.68 18.28 32.13
N GLN A 82 35.59 18.05 31.22
CA GLN A 82 37.02 18.34 31.39
C GLN A 82 37.32 19.78 30.90
N THR A 83 38.09 20.53 31.68
CA THR A 83 38.48 21.89 31.34
C THR A 83 39.93 22.11 31.76
N ASP A 84 40.76 22.57 30.83
CA ASP A 84 42.09 23.04 31.11
C ASP A 84 42.24 24.56 30.81
N ALA A 85 43.47 25.06 30.76
CA ALA A 85 43.73 26.45 30.48
C ALA A 85 43.34 26.89 29.06
N THR A 86 43.28 25.95 28.11
CA THR A 86 43.10 26.20 26.67
C THR A 86 41.81 25.65 26.10
N ALA A 87 41.31 24.54 26.62
CA ALA A 87 40.20 23.80 26.02
C ALA A 87 39.09 23.41 27.03
N VAL A 88 37.91 23.13 26.48
CA VAL A 88 36.76 22.57 27.15
C VAL A 88 36.31 21.33 26.35
N LYS A 89 36.16 20.22 27.05
CA LYS A 89 35.77 18.93 26.47
C LYS A 89 34.63 18.29 27.28
N LEU A 90 33.60 17.84 26.59
CA LEU A 90 32.60 16.93 27.15
C LEU A 90 33.09 15.47 27.02
N GLU A 91 32.94 14.70 28.07
CA GLU A 91 33.24 13.27 27.99
C GLU A 91 32.18 12.51 27.18
N PRO A 92 32.61 11.58 26.31
CA PRO A 92 31.69 10.76 25.54
C PRO A 92 30.65 10.04 26.42
N GLY A 93 29.39 10.03 26.02
CA GLY A 93 28.29 9.40 26.76
C GLY A 93 27.69 10.25 27.89
N THR A 94 28.26 11.42 28.21
CA THR A 94 27.70 12.37 29.19
C THR A 94 26.43 13.03 28.67
N VAL A 95 26.41 13.35 27.38
CA VAL A 95 25.30 13.95 26.65
C VAL A 95 24.89 13.00 25.53
N THR A 96 23.60 12.74 25.39
CA THR A 96 23.02 12.02 24.27
C THR A 96 22.06 12.92 23.55
N SER A 97 21.95 12.79 22.21
CA SER A 97 21.05 13.59 21.41
C SER A 97 20.22 12.74 20.45
N ASP A 98 19.06 13.23 20.06
CA ASP A 98 18.26 12.69 18.96
C ASP A 98 19.02 12.78 17.61
N LEU A 99 19.96 13.73 17.47
CA LEU A 99 20.82 13.85 16.30
C LEU A 99 21.76 12.64 16.14
N ASP A 100 22.31 12.13 17.24
CA ASP A 100 23.16 10.92 17.23
C ASP A 100 22.34 9.68 16.89
N ALA A 101 21.10 9.60 17.40
CA ALA A 101 20.17 8.53 17.06
C ALA A 101 19.78 8.60 15.58
N PHE A 102 19.44 9.79 15.09
CA PHE A 102 19.14 10.04 13.68
C PHE A 102 20.28 9.62 12.76
N ALA A 103 21.52 10.05 13.04
CA ALA A 103 22.69 9.73 12.22
C ALA A 103 22.95 8.20 12.13
N ARG A 104 22.73 7.46 13.22
CA ARG A 104 22.83 6.00 13.22
C ARG A 104 21.74 5.36 12.36
N LEU A 105 20.50 5.84 12.48
CA LEU A 105 19.35 5.33 11.71
C LEU A 105 19.51 5.65 10.21
N GLU A 106 19.97 6.84 9.88
CA GLU A 106 20.29 7.26 8.51
C GLU A 106 21.36 6.36 7.88
N THR A 107 22.47 6.10 8.60
CA THR A 107 23.54 5.19 8.15
C THR A 107 23.01 3.77 7.94
N ALA A 108 22.10 3.32 8.80
CA ALA A 108 21.43 2.02 8.70
C ALA A 108 20.29 2.01 7.67
N LYS A 109 19.99 3.11 7.00
CA LYS A 109 18.88 3.32 6.06
C LYS A 109 17.49 3.01 6.66
N LYS A 110 17.36 3.15 7.98
CA LYS A 110 16.11 2.97 8.71
C LYS A 110 15.28 4.27 8.68
N TRP A 111 14.84 4.63 7.48
CA TRP A 111 14.25 5.93 7.19
C TRP A 111 12.98 6.22 7.97
N THR A 112 12.14 5.20 8.19
CA THR A 112 10.90 5.34 8.96
C THR A 112 11.18 5.69 10.42
N GLU A 113 12.18 5.06 11.04
CA GLU A 113 12.61 5.35 12.41
C GLU A 113 13.29 6.73 12.50
N ALA A 114 14.13 7.07 11.52
CA ALA A 114 14.76 8.39 11.44
C ALA A 114 13.72 9.52 11.29
N ALA A 115 12.75 9.37 10.41
CA ALA A 115 11.66 10.32 10.20
C ALA A 115 10.81 10.53 11.46
N ALA A 116 10.68 9.52 12.32
CA ALA A 116 9.94 9.63 13.58
C ALA A 116 10.62 10.57 14.59
N LEU A 117 11.94 10.73 14.52
CA LEU A 117 12.70 11.65 15.38
C LEU A 117 12.52 13.13 14.98
N VAL A 118 12.14 13.43 13.74
CA VAL A 118 12.00 14.80 13.23
C VAL A 118 10.73 15.43 13.81
N GLY A 119 10.85 16.28 14.83
CA GLY A 119 9.73 17.03 15.42
C GLY A 119 9.51 18.40 14.79
N GLY A 120 10.54 18.97 14.15
CA GLY A 120 10.53 20.31 13.56
C GLY A 120 11.94 20.74 13.11
N PRO A 121 12.14 22.02 12.82
CA PRO A 121 13.46 22.57 12.53
C PRO A 121 14.42 22.38 13.70
N LEU A 122 15.72 22.20 13.39
CA LEU A 122 16.73 22.10 14.45
C LEU A 122 16.67 23.31 15.40
N LEU A 123 16.61 23.04 16.71
CA LEU A 123 16.58 24.08 17.76
C LEU A 123 15.46 25.11 17.49
N GLU A 124 14.25 24.65 17.25
CA GLU A 124 13.11 25.50 16.90
C GLU A 124 12.87 26.56 18.00
N GLY A 125 12.77 27.83 17.56
CA GLY A 125 12.55 28.96 18.48
C GLY A 125 13.75 29.32 19.36
N PHE A 126 14.88 28.59 19.31
CA PHE A 126 16.09 28.91 20.07
C PHE A 126 16.94 29.94 19.34
N ALA A 127 17.41 30.95 20.09
CA ALA A 127 18.34 31.98 19.63
C ALA A 127 19.14 32.54 20.82
N VAL A 128 20.34 33.01 20.56
CA VAL A 128 21.17 33.72 21.55
C VAL A 128 21.39 35.16 21.07
N PRO A 129 20.44 36.06 21.34
CA PRO A 129 20.48 37.44 20.81
C PRO A 129 21.76 38.16 21.18
N GLY A 130 22.32 38.88 20.22
CA GLY A 130 23.55 39.66 20.38
C GLY A 130 24.84 38.91 20.05
N GLU A 131 24.79 37.59 19.83
CA GLU A 131 25.98 36.78 19.54
C GLU A 131 25.95 36.29 18.06
N SER A 132 26.38 37.18 17.15
CA SER A 132 26.35 36.95 15.70
C SER A 132 27.05 35.65 15.28
N GLY A 133 28.22 35.36 15.87
CA GLY A 133 28.96 34.13 15.55
C GLY A 133 28.19 32.84 15.89
N PHE A 134 27.41 32.85 16.99
CA PHE A 134 26.57 31.71 17.35
C PHE A 134 25.36 31.62 16.41
N GLU A 135 24.75 32.74 16.07
CA GLU A 135 23.61 32.78 15.15
C GLU A 135 23.99 32.30 13.74
N ASP A 136 25.17 32.72 13.24
CA ASP A 136 25.70 32.27 11.94
C ASP A 136 25.95 30.76 11.95
N TRP A 137 26.54 30.21 13.00
CA TRP A 137 26.68 28.77 13.18
C TRP A 137 25.34 28.08 13.21
N LEU A 138 24.37 28.60 13.95
CA LEU A 138 23.03 28.02 14.09
C LEU A 138 22.28 27.99 12.76
N VAL A 139 22.40 29.02 11.93
CA VAL A 139 21.85 29.07 10.56
C VAL A 139 22.45 27.96 9.69
N ALA A 140 23.79 27.79 9.74
CA ALA A 140 24.45 26.74 8.98
C ALA A 140 24.02 25.33 9.42
N GLU A 141 23.96 25.08 10.73
CA GLU A 141 23.49 23.79 11.27
C GLU A 141 22.02 23.52 10.91
N ARG A 142 21.15 24.52 11.04
CA ARG A 142 19.75 24.42 10.64
C ARG A 142 19.60 24.02 9.17
N SER A 143 20.34 24.66 8.28
CA SER A 143 20.31 24.33 6.86
C SER A 143 20.80 22.90 6.56
N GLN A 144 21.81 22.45 7.30
CA GLN A 144 22.31 21.07 7.16
C GLN A 144 21.28 20.05 7.64
N TRP A 145 20.71 20.26 8.82
CA TRP A 145 19.75 19.34 9.41
C TRP A 145 18.39 19.38 8.71
N GLU A 146 17.98 20.52 8.16
CA GLU A 146 16.81 20.63 7.29
C GLU A 146 16.91 19.67 6.11
N ARG A 147 18.03 19.71 5.37
CA ARG A 147 18.25 18.80 4.22
C ARG A 147 18.17 17.33 4.63
N ARG A 148 18.81 16.95 5.75
CA ARG A 148 18.81 15.57 6.25
C ARG A 148 17.42 15.13 6.73
N SER A 149 16.73 16.00 7.45
CA SER A 149 15.37 15.74 7.94
C SER A 149 14.37 15.57 6.79
N VAL A 150 14.44 16.46 5.80
CA VAL A 150 13.62 16.38 4.58
C VAL A 150 13.91 15.10 3.82
N ALA A 151 15.16 14.73 3.63
CA ALA A 151 15.53 13.48 2.96
C ALA A 151 14.98 12.24 3.69
N ALA A 152 15.08 12.20 5.02
CA ALA A 152 14.53 11.09 5.80
C ALA A 152 13.00 11.00 5.71
N LEU A 153 12.30 12.14 5.79
CA LEU A 153 10.85 12.21 5.62
C LEU A 153 10.40 11.77 4.22
N VAL A 154 11.11 12.24 3.18
CA VAL A 154 10.85 11.86 1.78
C VAL A 154 11.06 10.37 1.57
N HIS A 155 12.20 9.82 2.00
CA HIS A 155 12.47 8.39 1.86
C HIS A 155 11.47 7.52 2.63
N ALA A 156 11.10 7.93 3.86
CA ALA A 156 10.07 7.23 4.63
C ALA A 156 8.70 7.28 3.94
N ALA A 157 8.33 8.42 3.33
CA ALA A 157 7.11 8.57 2.56
C ALA A 157 7.12 7.70 1.29
N GLU A 158 8.26 7.62 0.58
CA GLU A 158 8.41 6.75 -0.60
C GLU A 158 8.31 5.27 -0.25
N LEU A 159 8.91 4.84 0.86
CA LEU A 159 8.75 3.48 1.37
C LEU A 159 7.28 3.19 1.72
N GLY A 160 6.61 4.14 2.37
CA GLY A 160 5.18 4.06 2.65
C GLY A 160 4.34 3.94 1.38
N LEU A 161 4.64 4.73 0.34
CA LEU A 161 3.97 4.61 -0.96
C LEU A 161 4.23 3.24 -1.60
N ALA A 162 5.46 2.74 -1.55
CA ALA A 162 5.79 1.43 -2.12
C ALA A 162 4.98 0.29 -1.47
N SER A 163 4.72 0.38 -0.17
CA SER A 163 3.94 -0.60 0.59
C SER A 163 2.44 -0.30 0.71
N GLY A 164 1.92 0.72 0.04
CA GLY A 164 0.48 1.03 0.05
C GLY A 164 0.00 1.96 1.16
N GLY A 165 0.87 2.38 2.06
CA GLY A 165 0.57 3.28 3.18
C GLY A 165 0.41 4.74 2.76
N THR A 166 -0.53 5.03 1.85
CA THR A 166 -0.70 6.37 1.25
C THR A 166 -1.01 7.46 2.26
N ALA A 167 -1.88 7.21 3.23
CA ALA A 167 -2.25 8.19 4.25
C ALA A 167 -1.05 8.61 5.12
N ARG A 168 -0.23 7.63 5.56
CA ARG A 168 0.99 7.90 6.31
C ARG A 168 2.00 8.66 5.46
N SER A 169 2.12 8.32 4.18
CA SER A 169 3.02 9.00 3.24
C SER A 169 2.61 10.45 3.00
N VAL A 170 1.31 10.76 2.94
CA VAL A 170 0.81 12.14 2.89
C VAL A 170 1.28 12.92 4.11
N GLY A 171 1.09 12.40 5.34
CA GLY A 171 1.52 13.09 6.57
C GLY A 171 3.03 13.31 6.65
N LEU A 172 3.85 12.34 6.18
CA LEU A 172 5.32 12.50 6.12
C LEU A 172 5.72 13.56 5.09
N ALA A 173 5.09 13.56 3.91
CA ALA A 173 5.35 14.55 2.87
C ALA A 173 4.90 15.97 3.28
N GLU A 174 3.78 16.11 4.01
CA GLU A 174 3.35 17.38 4.60
C GLU A 174 4.41 17.95 5.54
N ARG A 175 4.95 17.13 6.43
CA ARG A 175 6.03 17.53 7.34
C ARG A 175 7.29 17.95 6.56
N ALA A 176 7.64 17.25 5.49
CA ALA A 176 8.76 17.61 4.63
C ALA A 176 8.53 18.96 3.94
N MET A 177 7.31 19.22 3.43
CA MET A 177 6.94 20.49 2.82
C MET A 177 6.88 21.66 3.81
N VAL A 178 6.55 21.41 5.08
CA VAL A 178 6.62 22.44 6.15
C VAL A 178 8.08 22.84 6.40
N LEU A 179 9.00 21.87 6.45
CA LEU A 179 10.42 22.15 6.65
C LEU A 179 11.05 22.84 5.44
N ALA A 180 10.78 22.36 4.24
CA ALA A 180 11.34 22.87 2.99
C ALA A 180 10.26 23.06 1.92
N PRO A 181 9.52 24.19 1.93
CA PRO A 181 8.42 24.44 1.01
C PRO A 181 8.79 24.51 -0.47
N THR A 182 10.08 24.69 -0.78
CA THR A 182 10.62 24.75 -2.14
C THR A 182 11.26 23.43 -2.60
N SER A 183 11.19 22.37 -1.80
CA SER A 183 11.78 21.07 -2.14
C SER A 183 10.96 20.36 -3.21
N SER A 184 11.56 20.13 -4.38
CA SER A 184 10.96 19.35 -5.47
C SER A 184 10.68 17.91 -5.08
N GLN A 185 11.56 17.29 -4.31
CA GLN A 185 11.41 15.92 -3.83
C GLN A 185 10.20 15.79 -2.89
N ALA A 186 10.08 16.69 -1.92
CA ALA A 186 8.94 16.71 -0.99
C ALA A 186 7.61 16.96 -1.73
N ALA A 187 7.59 17.93 -2.65
CA ALA A 187 6.43 18.23 -3.48
C ALA A 187 6.04 17.04 -4.37
N GLY A 188 7.01 16.40 -5.02
CA GLY A 188 6.79 15.24 -5.88
C GLY A 188 6.20 14.05 -5.13
N VAL A 189 6.69 13.75 -3.92
CA VAL A 189 6.14 12.69 -3.07
C VAL A 189 4.74 13.04 -2.58
N MET A 190 4.50 14.31 -2.17
CA MET A 190 3.19 14.79 -1.73
C MET A 190 2.13 14.62 -2.81
N ILE A 191 2.42 15.08 -4.03
CA ILE A 191 1.50 15.03 -5.16
C ILE A 191 1.19 13.56 -5.52
N ARG A 192 2.20 12.68 -5.54
CA ARG A 192 2.01 11.24 -5.78
C ARG A 192 1.18 10.57 -4.68
N ALA A 193 1.45 10.88 -3.41
CA ALA A 193 0.73 10.33 -2.28
C ALA A 193 -0.77 10.69 -2.32
N LEU A 194 -1.10 11.95 -2.61
CA LEU A 194 -2.47 12.43 -2.76
C LEU A 194 -3.16 11.81 -3.98
N ALA A 195 -2.47 11.68 -5.12
CA ALA A 195 -3.03 11.05 -6.30
C ALA A 195 -3.36 9.57 -6.05
N LEU A 196 -2.44 8.82 -5.42
CA LEU A 196 -2.64 7.41 -5.06
C LEU A 196 -3.70 7.21 -3.97
N SER A 197 -3.93 8.20 -3.10
CA SER A 197 -5.07 8.16 -2.17
C SER A 197 -6.43 8.44 -2.82
N GLY A 198 -6.45 8.64 -4.15
CA GLY A 198 -7.65 8.97 -4.91
C GLY A 198 -8.04 10.47 -4.86
N ASN A 199 -7.28 11.31 -4.17
CA ASN A 199 -7.58 12.73 -4.04
C ASN A 199 -6.86 13.58 -5.10
N ARG A 200 -7.25 13.37 -6.36
CA ARG A 200 -6.67 14.06 -7.52
C ARG A 200 -6.76 15.58 -7.43
N ALA A 201 -7.88 16.11 -6.95
CA ALA A 201 -8.08 17.56 -6.82
C ALA A 201 -7.07 18.16 -5.83
N ALA A 202 -6.89 17.52 -4.66
CA ALA A 202 -5.89 17.95 -3.69
C ALA A 202 -4.46 17.82 -4.23
N ALA A 203 -4.15 16.76 -4.99
CA ALA A 203 -2.83 16.59 -5.60
C ALA A 203 -2.48 17.76 -6.55
N LEU A 204 -3.43 18.16 -7.40
CA LEU A 204 -3.25 19.29 -8.32
C LEU A 204 -3.22 20.64 -7.59
N GLY A 205 -4.06 20.83 -6.57
CA GLY A 205 -4.01 22.04 -5.73
C GLY A 205 -2.65 22.20 -5.02
N ARG A 206 -2.10 21.12 -4.45
CA ARG A 206 -0.75 21.16 -3.85
C ARG A 206 0.36 21.42 -4.86
N TYR A 207 0.21 20.96 -6.10
CA TYR A 207 1.14 21.32 -7.17
C TYR A 207 1.08 22.81 -7.48
N GLU A 208 -0.10 23.40 -7.55
CA GLU A 208 -0.29 24.84 -7.80
C GLU A 208 0.29 25.69 -6.67
N ASP A 209 0.03 25.31 -5.40
CA ASP A 209 0.63 25.94 -4.21
C ASP A 209 2.17 25.90 -4.26
N TYR A 210 2.74 24.76 -4.66
CA TYR A 210 4.18 24.60 -4.81
C TYR A 210 4.77 25.50 -5.90
N VAL A 211 4.15 25.55 -7.09
CA VAL A 211 4.56 26.41 -8.19
C VAL A 211 4.53 27.88 -7.79
N GLN A 212 3.46 28.30 -7.11
CA GLN A 212 3.34 29.65 -6.59
C GLN A 212 4.45 29.96 -5.58
N THR A 213 4.71 29.07 -4.62
CA THR A 213 5.77 29.24 -3.62
C THR A 213 7.15 29.36 -4.25
N LEU A 214 7.45 28.55 -5.29
CA LEU A 214 8.71 28.64 -6.03
C LEU A 214 8.86 29.99 -6.75
N SER A 215 7.81 30.44 -7.42
CA SER A 215 7.80 31.73 -8.13
C SER A 215 8.00 32.90 -7.17
N GLU A 216 7.30 32.90 -6.04
CA GLU A 216 7.36 33.99 -5.05
C GLU A 216 8.70 34.04 -4.30
N ARG A 217 9.26 32.89 -3.92
CA ARG A 217 10.48 32.84 -3.09
C ARG A 217 11.78 32.83 -3.90
N LEU A 218 11.76 32.20 -5.08
CA LEU A 218 12.98 31.93 -5.86
C LEU A 218 12.92 32.50 -7.27
N GLY A 219 11.74 32.93 -7.77
CA GLY A 219 11.56 33.35 -9.16
C GLY A 219 11.73 32.22 -10.17
N LEU A 220 11.57 30.94 -9.73
CA LEU A 220 11.78 29.75 -10.53
C LEU A 220 10.46 29.05 -10.85
N GLY A 221 10.46 28.25 -11.93
CA GLY A 221 9.40 27.30 -12.22
C GLY A 221 9.66 25.94 -11.59
N PRO A 222 8.66 25.03 -11.62
CA PRO A 222 8.79 23.68 -11.09
C PRO A 222 9.80 22.84 -11.90
N GLU A 223 10.47 21.91 -11.25
CA GLU A 223 11.32 20.93 -11.93
C GLU A 223 10.50 20.05 -12.88
N ALA A 224 11.14 19.61 -13.97
CA ALA A 224 10.49 18.85 -15.04
C ALA A 224 9.78 17.58 -14.53
N ASP A 225 10.39 16.89 -13.56
CA ASP A 225 9.85 15.65 -12.98
C ASP A 225 8.54 15.89 -12.23
N VAL A 226 8.48 16.96 -11.42
CA VAL A 226 7.27 17.32 -10.65
C VAL A 226 6.16 17.79 -11.61
N ALA A 227 6.52 18.59 -12.61
CA ALA A 227 5.59 19.06 -13.65
C ALA A 227 5.02 17.87 -14.45
N ALA A 228 5.85 16.89 -14.81
CA ALA A 228 5.44 15.68 -15.51
C ALA A 228 4.46 14.83 -14.69
N VAL A 229 4.67 14.71 -13.36
CA VAL A 229 3.72 14.02 -12.46
C VAL A 229 2.38 14.73 -12.47
N ALA A 230 2.35 16.05 -12.32
CA ALA A 230 1.10 16.83 -12.36
C ALA A 230 0.38 16.72 -13.70
N ASP A 231 1.12 16.72 -14.82
CA ASP A 231 0.56 16.56 -16.17
C ASP A 231 -0.04 15.15 -16.36
N ARG A 232 0.64 14.08 -15.88
CA ARG A 232 0.08 12.72 -15.88
C ARG A 232 -1.22 12.63 -15.08
N ILE A 233 -1.27 13.28 -13.91
CA ILE A 233 -2.49 13.36 -13.11
C ILE A 233 -3.60 14.12 -13.86
N ARG A 234 -3.30 15.20 -14.58
CA ARG A 234 -4.28 15.93 -15.40
C ARG A 234 -4.81 15.11 -16.58
N LYS A 235 -3.92 14.41 -17.29
CA LYS A 235 -4.25 13.56 -18.45
C LYS A 235 -4.90 12.24 -18.06
N GLY A 236 -4.58 11.71 -16.89
CA GLY A 236 -5.14 10.47 -16.38
C GLY A 236 -6.63 10.59 -16.11
N ARG A 237 -7.45 10.61 -17.16
CA ARG A 237 -8.83 10.16 -17.10
C ARG A 237 -8.77 8.66 -16.80
N VAL A 238 -9.01 8.29 -15.56
CA VAL A 238 -9.52 6.95 -15.25
C VAL A 238 -10.96 6.99 -15.77
N GLU A 239 -11.14 6.66 -17.05
CA GLU A 239 -12.47 6.31 -17.52
C GLU A 239 -12.86 5.01 -16.82
N PRO A 240 -13.99 4.95 -16.11
CA PRO A 240 -14.52 3.68 -15.64
C PRO A 240 -14.76 2.84 -16.89
N THR A 241 -14.22 1.63 -16.91
CA THR A 241 -14.45 0.65 -17.97
C THR A 241 -15.95 0.60 -18.27
N PRO A 242 -16.41 0.75 -19.54
CA PRO A 242 -17.82 0.61 -19.86
C PRO A 242 -18.24 -0.82 -19.54
N GLY A 243 -19.07 -1.00 -18.52
CA GLY A 243 -19.57 -2.31 -18.09
C GLY A 243 -19.78 -2.50 -16.59
N SER A 244 -19.34 -1.58 -15.74
CA SER A 244 -19.72 -1.62 -14.33
C SER A 244 -20.91 -0.69 -14.09
N ASP A 245 -22.08 -1.26 -13.82
CA ASP A 245 -23.31 -0.55 -13.40
C ASP A 245 -23.20 0.16 -12.03
N ALA A 246 -21.99 0.46 -11.57
CA ALA A 246 -21.69 1.15 -10.31
C ALA A 246 -21.61 2.69 -10.44
N ALA A 247 -22.03 3.26 -11.59
CA ALA A 247 -21.98 4.72 -11.82
C ALA A 247 -23.20 5.48 -11.31
N ARG A 248 -23.97 4.94 -10.39
CA ARG A 248 -25.10 5.67 -9.77
C ARG A 248 -25.02 5.63 -8.26
N GLY A 249 -24.53 6.68 -7.69
CA GLY A 249 -24.72 7.03 -6.29
C GLY A 249 -23.47 6.89 -5.42
N ALA A 250 -23.08 8.01 -4.88
CA ALA A 250 -22.04 8.26 -3.88
C ALA A 250 -20.60 7.95 -4.37
N GLN A 251 -19.77 8.97 -4.32
CA GLN A 251 -18.32 8.86 -4.29
C GLN A 251 -17.92 7.96 -3.09
N THR A 252 -18.00 6.64 -3.27
CA THR A 252 -17.42 5.68 -2.35
C THR A 252 -15.91 5.90 -2.44
N ARG A 253 -15.35 6.61 -1.48
CA ARG A 253 -13.91 6.74 -1.30
C ARG A 253 -13.35 5.33 -1.36
N ARG A 254 -12.56 5.06 -2.41
CA ARG A 254 -11.86 3.78 -2.58
C ARG A 254 -11.03 3.55 -1.32
N LEU A 255 -11.34 2.51 -0.55
CA LEU A 255 -10.60 2.21 0.67
C LEU A 255 -9.11 2.00 0.35
N PRO A 256 -8.19 2.44 1.23
CA PRO A 256 -6.78 2.10 1.11
C PRO A 256 -6.57 0.59 1.01
N LEU A 257 -5.44 0.17 0.48
CA LEU A 257 -5.07 -1.23 0.44
C LEU A 257 -4.62 -1.67 1.85
N PHE A 258 -5.28 -2.68 2.41
CA PHE A 258 -4.98 -3.22 3.73
C PHE A 258 -4.54 -4.68 3.62
N GLY A 259 -3.51 -5.06 4.40
CA GLY A 259 -3.02 -6.44 4.50
C GLY A 259 -2.46 -7.00 3.19
N ARG A 260 -1.98 -6.10 2.31
CA ARG A 260 -1.32 -6.42 1.04
C ARG A 260 -0.04 -5.61 0.84
N GLU A 261 0.42 -4.97 1.91
CA GLU A 261 1.56 -4.07 1.91
C GLU A 261 2.83 -4.80 1.42
N ASP A 262 3.08 -5.99 1.93
CA ASP A 262 4.24 -6.81 1.55
C ASP A 262 4.16 -7.26 0.09
N SER A 263 3.01 -7.77 -0.34
CA SER A 263 2.78 -8.19 -1.73
C SER A 263 2.97 -7.02 -2.72
N LEU A 264 2.46 -5.84 -2.36
CA LEU A 264 2.60 -4.65 -3.18
C LEU A 264 4.06 -4.14 -3.19
N ALA A 265 4.75 -4.20 -2.04
CA ALA A 265 6.16 -3.84 -1.95
C ALA A 265 7.04 -4.77 -2.79
N GLU A 266 6.75 -6.07 -2.80
CA GLU A 266 7.45 -7.06 -3.63
C GLU A 266 7.25 -6.79 -5.11
N LEU A 267 5.99 -6.58 -5.56
CA LEU A 267 5.67 -6.22 -6.94
C LEU A 267 6.33 -4.89 -7.37
N THR A 268 6.29 -3.88 -6.51
CA THR A 268 6.93 -2.58 -6.77
C THR A 268 8.45 -2.73 -6.85
N GLY A 269 9.04 -3.57 -5.99
CA GLY A 269 10.45 -3.91 -6.02
C GLY A 269 10.87 -4.61 -7.31
N LEU A 270 10.06 -5.57 -7.78
CA LEU A 270 10.27 -6.25 -9.06
C LEU A 270 10.18 -5.27 -10.24
N TRP A 271 9.16 -4.40 -10.25
CA TRP A 271 9.03 -3.34 -11.26
C TRP A 271 10.27 -2.45 -11.33
N ARG A 272 10.76 -1.97 -10.19
CA ARG A 272 11.95 -1.12 -10.14
C ARG A 272 13.21 -1.84 -10.63
N ARG A 273 13.38 -3.13 -10.29
CA ARG A 273 14.49 -3.93 -10.83
C ARG A 273 14.37 -4.12 -12.34
N CYS A 274 13.18 -4.41 -12.84
CA CYS A 274 12.89 -4.54 -14.27
C CYS A 274 13.30 -3.26 -15.04
N VAL A 275 12.89 -2.09 -14.54
CA VAL A 275 13.19 -0.79 -15.15
C VAL A 275 14.69 -0.47 -15.08
N ALA A 276 15.30 -0.58 -13.90
CA ALA A 276 16.73 -0.25 -13.70
C ALA A 276 17.67 -1.19 -14.47
N GLY A 277 17.34 -2.48 -14.51
CA GLY A 277 18.11 -3.51 -15.21
C GLY A 277 17.82 -3.61 -16.72
N ARG A 278 16.79 -2.93 -17.21
CA ARG A 278 16.25 -3.11 -18.58
C ARG A 278 16.09 -4.58 -18.94
N ARG A 279 15.44 -5.34 -18.06
CA ARG A 279 15.23 -6.78 -18.22
C ARG A 279 13.75 -7.11 -18.02
N THR A 280 13.23 -7.98 -18.90
CA THR A 280 11.86 -8.45 -18.74
C THR A 280 11.73 -9.30 -17.48
N SER A 281 10.72 -8.97 -16.67
CA SER A 281 10.41 -9.66 -15.40
C SER A 281 8.95 -10.12 -15.40
N VAL A 282 8.66 -11.17 -14.62
CA VAL A 282 7.31 -11.74 -14.55
C VAL A 282 6.86 -11.87 -13.10
N ALA A 283 5.63 -11.51 -12.82
CA ALA A 283 4.98 -11.84 -11.55
C ALA A 283 3.66 -12.56 -11.80
N VAL A 284 3.37 -13.56 -10.99
CA VAL A 284 2.10 -14.29 -10.99
C VAL A 284 1.46 -14.16 -9.62
N VAL A 285 0.24 -13.64 -9.57
CA VAL A 285 -0.54 -13.52 -8.32
C VAL A 285 -1.62 -14.58 -8.33
N ILE A 286 -1.53 -15.50 -7.38
CA ILE A 286 -2.45 -16.62 -7.25
C ILE A 286 -3.34 -16.40 -6.02
N ALA A 287 -4.64 -16.49 -6.20
CA ALA A 287 -5.60 -16.41 -5.10
C ALA A 287 -7.00 -16.84 -5.53
N ASP A 288 -7.81 -17.26 -4.57
CA ASP A 288 -9.24 -17.51 -4.78
C ASP A 288 -9.99 -16.23 -5.19
N ALA A 289 -11.20 -16.41 -5.72
CA ALA A 289 -12.08 -15.30 -6.05
C ALA A 289 -12.38 -14.43 -4.81
N GLY A 290 -12.38 -13.10 -5.00
CA GLY A 290 -12.69 -12.16 -3.92
C GLY A 290 -11.52 -11.80 -2.99
N LEU A 291 -10.34 -12.44 -3.10
CA LEU A 291 -9.17 -12.16 -2.27
C LEU A 291 -8.39 -10.90 -2.67
N GLY A 292 -8.84 -10.18 -3.70
CA GLY A 292 -8.32 -8.87 -4.03
C GLY A 292 -7.20 -8.86 -5.06
N LYS A 293 -7.05 -9.91 -5.90
CA LYS A 293 -6.11 -9.94 -7.04
C LYS A 293 -6.18 -8.67 -7.90
N THR A 294 -7.37 -8.42 -8.46
CA THR A 294 -7.64 -7.24 -9.31
C THR A 294 -7.26 -5.93 -8.62
N ARG A 295 -7.60 -5.78 -7.33
CA ARG A 295 -7.28 -4.57 -6.56
C ARG A 295 -5.78 -4.33 -6.39
N LEU A 296 -5.02 -5.41 -6.16
CA LEU A 296 -3.56 -5.35 -6.02
C LEU A 296 -2.88 -4.95 -7.34
N VAL A 297 -3.29 -5.57 -8.46
CA VAL A 297 -2.69 -5.27 -9.77
C VAL A 297 -3.07 -3.89 -10.28
N GLU A 298 -4.29 -3.41 -9.99
CA GLU A 298 -4.70 -2.03 -10.27
C GLU A 298 -3.85 -1.02 -9.51
N GLU A 299 -3.59 -1.27 -8.23
CA GLU A 299 -2.77 -0.41 -7.40
C GLU A 299 -1.33 -0.29 -7.92
N LEU A 300 -0.74 -1.40 -8.38
CA LEU A 300 0.56 -1.36 -9.06
C LEU A 300 0.48 -0.58 -10.38
N GLY A 301 -0.56 -0.82 -11.19
CA GLY A 301 -0.76 -0.13 -12.46
C GLY A 301 -0.87 1.39 -12.28
N ASP A 302 -1.57 1.86 -11.24
CA ASP A 302 -1.69 3.28 -10.89
C ASP A 302 -0.30 3.88 -10.58
N ARG A 303 0.54 3.15 -9.82
CA ARG A 303 1.92 3.56 -9.51
C ARG A 303 2.80 3.64 -10.73
N VAL A 304 2.76 2.61 -11.57
CA VAL A 304 3.52 2.56 -12.82
C VAL A 304 3.17 3.75 -13.71
N ARG A 305 1.89 4.09 -13.85
CA ARG A 305 1.46 5.27 -14.62
C ARG A 305 1.98 6.57 -14.02
N LEU A 306 1.95 6.71 -12.71
CA LEU A 306 2.49 7.91 -12.03
C LEU A 306 4.02 8.01 -12.16
N GLU A 307 4.72 6.89 -12.24
CA GLU A 307 6.17 6.82 -12.50
C GLU A 307 6.51 7.04 -13.99
N GLY A 308 5.52 7.11 -14.89
CA GLY A 308 5.69 7.36 -16.33
C GLY A 308 5.83 6.10 -17.18
N GLY A 309 5.50 4.93 -16.64
CA GLY A 309 5.41 3.69 -17.41
C GLY A 309 4.08 3.55 -18.15
N ALA A 310 4.08 2.84 -19.27
CA ALA A 310 2.87 2.40 -19.95
C ALA A 310 2.26 1.21 -19.21
N THR A 311 0.93 1.19 -19.13
CA THR A 311 0.18 0.06 -18.57
C THR A 311 -0.75 -0.48 -19.64
N LEU A 312 -0.51 -1.72 -20.07
CA LEU A 312 -1.36 -2.47 -20.98
C LEU A 312 -2.21 -3.42 -20.15
N ARG A 313 -3.52 -3.40 -20.33
CA ARG A 313 -4.42 -4.17 -19.45
C ARG A 313 -5.41 -5.00 -20.25
N VAL A 314 -5.56 -6.25 -19.85
CA VAL A 314 -6.65 -7.13 -20.30
C VAL A 314 -7.19 -7.89 -19.10
N ARG A 315 -8.47 -8.23 -19.14
CA ARG A 315 -9.09 -9.15 -18.20
C ARG A 315 -9.65 -10.34 -18.96
N GLY A 316 -9.28 -11.54 -18.54
CA GLY A 316 -9.85 -12.77 -19.05
C GLY A 316 -11.34 -12.89 -18.74
N VAL A 317 -12.12 -13.26 -19.74
CA VAL A 317 -13.55 -13.53 -19.60
C VAL A 317 -13.83 -14.91 -20.17
N GLU A 318 -14.57 -15.75 -19.46
CA GLU A 318 -14.86 -17.13 -19.86
C GLU A 318 -15.45 -17.23 -21.28
N ALA A 319 -16.27 -16.24 -21.68
CA ALA A 319 -16.87 -16.20 -23.01
C ALA A 319 -15.81 -15.99 -24.13
N ASP A 320 -14.71 -15.33 -23.83
CA ASP A 320 -13.65 -15.03 -24.82
C ASP A 320 -12.62 -16.16 -24.95
N ARG A 321 -12.64 -17.14 -24.07
CA ARG A 321 -11.68 -18.25 -24.02
C ARG A 321 -11.61 -19.08 -25.31
N ILE A 322 -12.74 -19.17 -26.03
CA ILE A 322 -12.84 -19.88 -27.31
C ILE A 322 -12.52 -18.99 -28.52
N SER A 323 -12.25 -17.70 -28.32
CA SER A 323 -11.98 -16.72 -29.38
C SER A 323 -10.48 -16.49 -29.50
N PRO A 324 -9.77 -17.09 -30.48
CA PRO A 324 -8.33 -16.94 -30.60
C PRO A 324 -7.89 -15.48 -30.67
N TRP A 325 -6.82 -15.13 -29.95
CA TRP A 325 -6.21 -13.80 -29.90
C TRP A 325 -7.05 -12.72 -29.20
N SER A 326 -8.17 -13.08 -28.60
CA SER A 326 -9.02 -12.10 -27.87
C SER A 326 -8.25 -11.35 -26.80
N GLY A 327 -7.36 -12.02 -26.08
CA GLY A 327 -6.50 -11.44 -25.05
C GLY A 327 -5.51 -10.42 -25.62
N LEU A 328 -4.80 -10.74 -26.70
CA LEU A 328 -3.86 -9.81 -27.35
C LEU A 328 -4.58 -8.59 -27.93
N LEU A 329 -5.74 -8.79 -28.56
CA LEU A 329 -6.56 -7.70 -29.09
C LEU A 329 -7.13 -6.85 -27.95
N GLY A 330 -7.46 -7.47 -26.80
CA GLY A 330 -7.83 -6.78 -25.58
C GLY A 330 -6.72 -5.86 -25.08
N LEU A 331 -5.47 -6.32 -25.04
CA LEU A 331 -4.29 -5.48 -24.72
C LEU A 331 -4.08 -4.37 -25.74
N GLY A 332 -4.37 -4.64 -27.01
CA GLY A 332 -4.33 -3.65 -28.08
C GLY A 332 -5.21 -2.44 -27.77
N ARG A 333 -6.46 -2.67 -27.29
CA ARG A 333 -7.39 -1.63 -26.85
C ARG A 333 -7.10 -1.14 -25.43
N GLY A 334 -6.54 -1.98 -24.59
CA GLY A 334 -6.31 -1.76 -23.16
C GLY A 334 -5.02 -1.00 -22.85
N GLY A 335 -4.59 -0.06 -23.71
CA GLY A 335 -3.45 0.83 -23.47
C GLY A 335 -2.32 0.75 -24.48
N LEU A 336 -2.17 -0.35 -25.25
CA LEU A 336 -1.10 -0.45 -26.24
C LEU A 336 -1.26 0.59 -27.37
N LEU A 337 -2.48 0.80 -27.85
CA LEU A 337 -2.75 1.81 -28.87
C LEU A 337 -2.26 3.19 -28.45
N GLU A 338 -2.33 3.53 -27.18
CA GLU A 338 -1.98 4.84 -26.62
C GLU A 338 -0.54 4.94 -26.13
N ALA A 339 0.20 3.82 -26.08
CA ALA A 339 1.57 3.79 -25.60
C ALA A 339 2.50 4.65 -26.45
N THR A 340 3.42 5.37 -25.79
CA THR A 340 4.45 6.14 -26.46
C THR A 340 5.40 5.19 -27.18
N GLY A 341 5.90 5.60 -28.35
CA GLY A 341 6.89 4.82 -29.10
C GLY A 341 6.32 3.80 -30.08
N ILE A 342 5.06 3.36 -29.95
CA ILE A 342 4.49 2.33 -30.85
C ILE A 342 4.54 2.71 -32.33
N ALA A 343 4.54 4.00 -32.66
CA ALA A 343 4.62 4.47 -34.04
C ALA A 343 5.92 4.04 -34.75
N ALA A 344 6.97 3.71 -33.98
CA ALA A 344 8.23 3.20 -34.54
C ALA A 344 8.19 1.70 -34.87
N ALA A 345 7.12 0.99 -34.52
CA ALA A 345 6.97 -0.43 -34.86
C ALA A 345 6.80 -0.63 -36.37
N PRO A 346 7.13 -1.83 -36.88
CA PRO A 346 6.98 -2.14 -38.31
C PRO A 346 5.53 -1.97 -38.80
N ALA A 347 5.37 -1.49 -40.05
CA ALA A 347 4.04 -1.30 -40.63
C ALA A 347 3.22 -2.60 -40.69
N SER A 348 3.88 -3.77 -40.83
CA SER A 348 3.23 -5.09 -40.79
C SER A 348 2.63 -5.41 -39.42
N ALA A 349 3.24 -4.92 -38.33
CA ALA A 349 2.69 -5.07 -36.97
C ALA A 349 1.44 -4.20 -36.76
N HIS A 350 1.48 -2.97 -37.24
CA HIS A 350 0.29 -2.11 -37.23
C HIS A 350 -0.84 -2.66 -38.12
N ALA A 351 -0.52 -3.19 -39.32
CA ALA A 351 -1.50 -3.80 -40.20
C ALA A 351 -2.20 -5.01 -39.57
N ALA A 352 -1.48 -5.80 -38.73
CA ALA A 352 -2.05 -6.94 -38.03
C ALA A 352 -3.14 -6.52 -37.01
N PHE A 353 -2.91 -5.48 -36.24
CA PHE A 353 -3.90 -4.96 -35.28
C PHE A 353 -5.02 -4.17 -35.98
N ALA A 354 -4.70 -3.41 -37.05
CA ALA A 354 -5.69 -2.66 -37.81
C ALA A 354 -6.73 -3.57 -38.49
N ALA A 355 -6.36 -4.82 -38.82
CA ALA A 355 -7.29 -5.81 -39.38
C ALA A 355 -8.41 -6.22 -38.40
N HIS A 356 -8.22 -6.01 -37.10
CA HIS A 356 -9.14 -6.42 -36.02
C HIS A 356 -9.64 -5.27 -35.15
N ILE A 357 -8.97 -4.12 -35.16
CA ILE A 357 -9.28 -2.97 -34.32
C ILE A 357 -9.42 -1.73 -35.19
N THR A 358 -10.64 -1.23 -35.33
CA THR A 358 -10.95 -0.09 -36.23
C THR A 358 -10.16 1.15 -35.85
N GLU A 359 -10.10 1.47 -34.55
CA GLU A 359 -9.40 2.65 -34.01
C GLU A 359 -7.88 2.59 -34.31
N TRP A 360 -7.32 1.40 -34.43
CA TRP A 360 -5.93 1.20 -34.84
C TRP A 360 -5.72 1.55 -36.30
N GLY A 361 -6.64 1.13 -37.20
CA GLY A 361 -6.63 1.48 -38.60
C GLY A 361 -6.79 2.99 -38.85
N ASP A 362 -7.62 3.66 -38.04
CA ASP A 362 -7.81 5.11 -38.10
C ASP A 362 -6.55 5.88 -37.68
N ARG A 363 -5.85 5.40 -36.65
CA ARG A 363 -4.61 6.04 -36.18
C ARG A 363 -3.42 5.81 -37.12
N PHE A 364 -3.29 4.61 -37.70
CA PHE A 364 -2.17 4.20 -38.55
C PHE A 364 -2.58 3.97 -40.01
N ARG A 365 -3.21 4.95 -40.64
CA ARG A 365 -3.77 4.89 -42.02
C ARG A 365 -2.74 4.53 -43.10
N GLY A 366 -1.45 4.74 -42.87
CA GLY A 366 -0.38 4.44 -43.80
C GLY A 366 -0.07 2.94 -43.98
N THR A 367 -0.75 2.06 -43.26
CA THR A 367 -0.55 0.60 -43.29
C THR A 367 -1.45 -0.11 -44.33
N SER A 368 -2.33 0.62 -45.01
CA SER A 368 -3.21 0.09 -46.06
C SER A 368 -2.39 -0.49 -47.19
N GLY A 369 -2.56 -1.81 -47.48
CA GLY A 369 -1.79 -2.53 -48.48
C GLY A 369 -0.52 -3.24 -47.98
N THR A 370 -0.15 -3.08 -46.70
CA THR A 370 0.95 -3.86 -46.11
C THR A 370 0.42 -5.21 -45.64
N ALA A 371 1.15 -6.29 -45.97
CA ALA A 371 0.81 -7.62 -45.46
C ALA A 371 0.94 -7.67 -43.95
N PRO A 372 -0.11 -8.10 -43.21
CA PRO A 372 -0.08 -8.16 -41.75
C PRO A 372 0.89 -9.24 -41.26
N ALA A 373 1.63 -8.94 -40.21
CA ALA A 373 2.41 -9.94 -39.48
C ALA A 373 1.47 -10.86 -38.66
N PRO A 374 1.91 -12.08 -38.28
CA PRO A 374 1.19 -12.88 -37.29
C PRO A 374 0.98 -12.08 -35.97
N LEU A 375 -0.22 -12.13 -35.37
CA LEU A 375 -0.57 -11.34 -34.21
C LEU A 375 0.42 -11.47 -33.02
N PRO A 376 0.95 -12.67 -32.67
CA PRO A 376 1.95 -12.78 -31.59
C PRO A 376 3.22 -11.97 -31.89
N ARG A 377 3.73 -12.07 -33.11
CA ARG A 377 4.91 -11.31 -33.55
C ARG A 377 4.62 -9.81 -33.56
N ALA A 378 3.47 -9.42 -34.12
CA ALA A 378 3.05 -8.02 -34.13
C ALA A 378 2.97 -7.43 -32.71
N PHE A 379 2.39 -8.18 -31.79
CA PHE A 379 2.32 -7.78 -30.36
C PHE A 379 3.71 -7.57 -29.76
N THR A 380 4.62 -8.55 -29.95
CA THR A 380 6.00 -8.45 -29.45
C THR A 380 6.73 -7.24 -30.03
N GLU A 381 6.59 -6.95 -31.33
CA GLU A 381 7.22 -5.82 -32.02
C GLU A 381 6.65 -4.46 -31.53
N LEU A 382 5.34 -4.39 -31.27
CA LEU A 382 4.69 -3.20 -30.70
C LEU A 382 5.11 -2.95 -29.25
N VAL A 383 5.15 -4.00 -28.42
CA VAL A 383 5.62 -3.88 -27.02
C VAL A 383 7.09 -3.48 -26.98
N ARG A 384 7.93 -4.01 -27.88
CA ARG A 384 9.34 -3.61 -28.03
C ARG A 384 9.45 -2.12 -28.33
N ALA A 385 8.76 -1.63 -29.36
CA ALA A 385 8.79 -0.23 -29.75
C ALA A 385 8.30 0.69 -28.61
N ALA A 386 7.26 0.30 -27.87
CA ALA A 386 6.82 1.02 -26.68
C ALA A 386 7.89 1.01 -25.59
N SER A 387 8.54 -0.15 -25.35
CA SER A 387 9.53 -0.32 -24.27
C SER A 387 10.86 0.40 -24.53
N ASP A 388 11.14 0.78 -25.77
CA ASP A 388 12.30 1.60 -26.12
C ASP A 388 12.14 3.05 -25.63
N GLU A 389 10.91 3.55 -25.58
CA GLU A 389 10.59 4.93 -25.15
C GLU A 389 10.20 5.04 -23.67
N GLN A 390 9.50 4.03 -23.14
CA GLN A 390 9.03 4.04 -21.75
C GLN A 390 8.91 2.62 -21.20
N PRO A 391 9.13 2.37 -19.90
CA PRO A 391 8.90 1.05 -19.30
C PRO A 391 7.43 0.60 -19.47
N VAL A 392 7.22 -0.70 -19.71
CA VAL A 392 5.90 -1.25 -20.00
C VAL A 392 5.48 -2.29 -18.96
N LEU A 393 4.31 -2.11 -18.38
CA LEU A 393 3.63 -3.09 -17.54
C LEU A 393 2.49 -3.73 -18.31
N VAL A 394 2.57 -5.03 -18.55
CA VAL A 394 1.51 -5.84 -19.18
C VAL A 394 0.73 -6.55 -18.07
N LEU A 395 -0.54 -6.19 -17.90
CA LEU A 395 -1.45 -6.74 -16.90
C LEU A 395 -2.46 -7.69 -17.57
N ALA A 396 -2.45 -8.95 -17.20
CA ALA A 396 -3.49 -9.90 -17.57
C ALA A 396 -4.19 -10.42 -16.32
N ASP A 397 -5.34 -9.83 -16.03
CA ASP A 397 -6.19 -10.20 -14.89
C ASP A 397 -7.06 -11.41 -15.25
N ASP A 398 -7.24 -12.34 -14.31
CA ASP A 398 -7.96 -13.61 -14.53
C ASP A 398 -7.44 -14.36 -15.79
N CYS A 399 -6.10 -14.47 -15.93
CA CYS A 399 -5.46 -14.99 -17.15
C CYS A 399 -5.81 -16.45 -17.48
N HIS A 400 -6.30 -17.23 -16.54
CA HIS A 400 -6.83 -18.57 -16.74
C HIS A 400 -8.11 -18.59 -17.62
N SER A 401 -8.77 -17.46 -17.76
CA SER A 401 -9.92 -17.25 -18.64
C SER A 401 -9.58 -16.60 -19.98
N LEU A 402 -8.29 -16.38 -20.28
CA LEU A 402 -7.84 -15.95 -21.61
C LEU A 402 -7.85 -17.12 -22.59
N ASP A 403 -7.88 -16.79 -23.88
CA ASP A 403 -7.62 -17.76 -24.93
C ASP A 403 -6.18 -18.28 -24.86
N LEU A 404 -5.99 -19.55 -25.23
CA LEU A 404 -4.69 -20.23 -25.09
C LEU A 404 -3.58 -19.55 -25.89
N GLU A 405 -3.88 -19.10 -27.09
CA GLU A 405 -2.93 -18.48 -28.01
C GLU A 405 -2.39 -17.16 -27.44
N SER A 406 -3.26 -16.34 -26.84
CA SER A 406 -2.87 -15.12 -26.14
C SER A 406 -2.01 -15.43 -24.91
N LEU A 407 -2.41 -16.41 -24.10
CA LEU A 407 -1.66 -16.79 -22.91
C LEU A 407 -0.25 -17.30 -23.23
N VAL A 408 -0.11 -18.15 -24.26
CA VAL A 408 1.18 -18.65 -24.77
C VAL A 408 2.04 -17.49 -25.27
N SER A 409 1.44 -16.53 -25.99
CA SER A 409 2.16 -15.35 -26.48
C SER A 409 2.66 -14.46 -25.35
N LEU A 410 1.87 -14.25 -24.30
CA LEU A 410 2.29 -13.53 -23.11
C LEU A 410 3.42 -14.24 -22.37
N ALA A 411 3.31 -15.55 -22.18
CA ALA A 411 4.32 -16.36 -21.53
C ALA A 411 5.66 -16.39 -22.30
N SER A 412 5.65 -16.10 -23.61
CA SER A 412 6.88 -16.04 -24.40
C SER A 412 7.65 -14.72 -24.29
N LEU A 413 7.02 -13.64 -23.79
CA LEU A 413 7.63 -12.29 -23.71
C LEU A 413 9.01 -12.24 -23.06
N PRO A 414 9.29 -12.95 -21.94
CA PRO A 414 10.62 -12.91 -21.32
C PRO A 414 11.71 -13.45 -22.22
N ARG A 415 11.40 -14.43 -23.06
CA ARG A 415 12.32 -15.01 -24.05
C ARG A 415 12.48 -14.10 -25.28
N ASP A 416 11.37 -13.48 -25.73
CA ASP A 416 11.34 -12.71 -26.97
C ASP A 416 11.85 -11.26 -26.76
N LEU A 417 11.79 -10.76 -25.53
CA LEU A 417 12.21 -9.41 -25.10
C LEU A 417 13.11 -9.43 -23.85
N PRO A 418 14.18 -10.22 -23.80
CA PRO A 418 14.94 -10.43 -22.53
C PRO A 418 15.60 -9.15 -21.99
N GLN A 419 15.89 -8.18 -22.86
CA GLN A 419 16.60 -6.93 -22.52
C GLN A 419 15.69 -5.70 -22.67
N ALA A 420 14.40 -5.85 -22.41
CA ALA A 420 13.43 -4.77 -22.44
C ALA A 420 12.89 -4.47 -21.03
N PRO A 421 12.62 -3.22 -20.66
CA PRO A 421 12.00 -2.88 -19.41
C PRO A 421 10.48 -3.19 -19.47
N VAL A 422 10.16 -4.48 -19.54
CA VAL A 422 8.79 -5.00 -19.63
C VAL A 422 8.51 -5.89 -18.45
N MET A 423 7.50 -5.56 -17.65
CA MET A 423 7.02 -6.44 -16.60
C MET A 423 5.69 -7.06 -17.01
N LEU A 424 5.62 -8.38 -17.00
CA LEU A 424 4.38 -9.14 -17.18
C LEU A 424 3.81 -9.48 -15.80
N LEU A 425 2.58 -9.06 -15.53
CA LEU A 425 1.87 -9.39 -14.29
C LEU A 425 0.58 -10.13 -14.64
N LEU A 426 0.50 -11.36 -14.18
CA LEU A 426 -0.61 -12.27 -14.39
C LEU A 426 -1.35 -12.49 -13.08
N THR A 427 -2.69 -12.64 -13.12
CA THR A 427 -3.44 -13.16 -11.99
C THR A 427 -4.18 -14.43 -12.37
N ALA A 428 -4.22 -15.39 -11.45
CA ALA A 428 -4.90 -16.67 -11.66
C ALA A 428 -5.59 -17.16 -10.39
N GLU A 429 -6.53 -18.12 -10.54
CA GLU A 429 -7.08 -18.92 -9.45
C GLU A 429 -6.22 -20.17 -9.24
N PRO A 430 -6.08 -20.68 -7.98
CA PRO A 430 -5.21 -21.82 -7.68
C PRO A 430 -5.58 -23.09 -8.44
N ASP A 431 -6.87 -23.32 -8.64
CA ASP A 431 -7.43 -24.55 -9.23
C ASP A 431 -7.65 -24.44 -10.74
N ALA A 432 -7.21 -23.33 -11.37
CA ALA A 432 -7.38 -23.15 -12.78
C ALA A 432 -6.32 -23.95 -13.57
N PRO A 433 -6.67 -25.05 -14.24
CA PRO A 433 -5.69 -25.88 -14.93
C PRO A 433 -5.09 -25.11 -16.12
N SER A 434 -3.78 -24.87 -16.09
CA SER A 434 -3.07 -24.21 -17.17
C SER A 434 -1.62 -24.68 -17.25
N GLU A 435 -1.32 -25.64 -18.12
CA GLU A 435 0.03 -26.12 -18.37
C GLU A 435 1.01 -24.98 -18.72
N THR A 436 0.53 -23.95 -19.42
CA THR A 436 1.31 -22.76 -19.76
C THR A 436 1.71 -21.96 -18.52
N LEU A 437 0.79 -21.75 -17.57
CA LEU A 437 1.08 -21.04 -16.32
C LEU A 437 2.00 -21.86 -15.43
N ASP A 438 1.74 -23.15 -15.28
CA ASP A 438 2.57 -24.05 -14.46
C ASP A 438 4.01 -24.08 -14.98
N THR A 439 4.17 -24.18 -16.31
CA THR A 439 5.48 -24.10 -16.96
C THR A 439 6.14 -22.76 -16.69
N LEU A 440 5.44 -21.63 -16.88
CA LEU A 440 5.96 -20.29 -16.61
C LEU A 440 6.39 -20.14 -15.15
N CYS A 441 5.52 -20.52 -14.20
CA CYS A 441 5.82 -20.46 -12.76
C CYS A 441 7.07 -21.28 -12.38
N SER A 442 7.29 -22.43 -13.03
CA SER A 442 8.45 -23.29 -12.74
C SER A 442 9.80 -22.65 -13.12
N HIS A 443 9.80 -21.66 -14.01
CA HIS A 443 10.99 -20.93 -14.46
C HIS A 443 11.24 -19.63 -13.69
N LEU A 444 10.25 -19.15 -12.89
CA LEU A 444 10.41 -17.92 -12.11
C LEU A 444 11.48 -18.08 -11.02
N GLY A 445 12.32 -17.07 -10.89
CA GLY A 445 13.44 -17.05 -9.94
C GLY A 445 14.63 -17.93 -10.33
N ARG A 446 14.57 -18.62 -11.47
CA ARG A 446 15.67 -19.43 -12.04
C ARG A 446 16.15 -18.83 -13.36
N ASP A 447 15.38 -19.02 -14.41
CA ASP A 447 15.71 -18.57 -15.78
C ASP A 447 15.06 -17.22 -16.11
N ILE A 448 13.95 -16.92 -15.45
CA ILE A 448 13.17 -15.69 -15.60
C ILE A 448 13.21 -14.92 -14.28
N ASP A 449 13.62 -13.63 -14.31
CA ASP A 449 13.50 -12.75 -13.15
C ASP A 449 12.03 -12.56 -12.82
N GLY A 450 11.61 -13.05 -11.65
CA GLY A 450 10.20 -13.03 -11.33
C GLY A 450 9.87 -13.66 -9.98
N THR A 451 8.58 -13.59 -9.64
CA THR A 451 8.03 -14.10 -8.39
C THR A 451 6.61 -14.62 -8.55
N THR A 452 6.22 -15.54 -7.68
CA THR A 452 4.83 -15.96 -7.49
C THR A 452 4.37 -15.50 -6.12
N ILE A 453 3.21 -14.85 -6.07
CA ILE A 453 2.62 -14.30 -4.85
C ILE A 453 1.28 -14.96 -4.58
N ASP A 454 1.18 -15.66 -3.46
CA ASP A 454 -0.07 -16.25 -2.99
C ASP A 454 -0.78 -15.28 -2.04
N LEU A 455 -2.04 -14.90 -2.35
CA LEU A 455 -2.81 -14.03 -1.47
C LEU A 455 -3.67 -14.87 -0.52
N ALA A 456 -3.40 -14.74 0.76
CA ALA A 456 -4.23 -15.30 1.81
C ALA A 456 -5.41 -14.36 2.17
N PRO A 457 -6.46 -14.84 2.87
CA PRO A 457 -7.46 -14.00 3.50
C PRO A 457 -6.84 -12.91 4.40
N LEU A 458 -7.54 -11.78 4.56
CA LEU A 458 -7.06 -10.67 5.41
C LEU A 458 -6.98 -11.08 6.88
N GLY A 459 -5.89 -10.74 7.51
CA GLY A 459 -5.73 -10.86 8.96
C GLY A 459 -6.55 -9.81 9.73
N ARG A 460 -6.64 -10.02 11.05
CA ARG A 460 -7.44 -9.17 11.94
C ARG A 460 -7.01 -7.70 11.90
N ASP A 461 -5.71 -7.42 11.84
CA ASP A 461 -5.17 -6.05 11.81
C ASP A 461 -5.61 -5.29 10.56
N ALA A 462 -5.62 -5.96 9.41
CA ALA A 462 -6.11 -5.41 8.15
C ALA A 462 -7.62 -5.09 8.22
N LEU A 463 -8.42 -6.00 8.77
CA LEU A 463 -9.86 -5.79 8.98
C LEU A 463 -10.13 -4.65 9.99
N SER A 464 -9.31 -4.53 11.03
CA SER A 464 -9.37 -3.44 12.00
C SER A 464 -9.06 -2.09 11.34
N GLY A 465 -8.03 -2.04 10.51
CA GLY A 465 -7.69 -0.83 9.74
C GLY A 465 -8.81 -0.42 8.78
N MET A 466 -9.43 -1.38 8.08
CA MET A 466 -10.59 -1.12 7.22
C MET A 466 -11.77 -0.57 8.03
N ALA A 467 -12.10 -1.20 9.16
CA ALA A 467 -13.18 -0.78 10.04
C ALA A 467 -12.94 0.64 10.59
N GLN A 468 -11.72 0.97 10.98
CA GLN A 468 -11.36 2.30 11.48
C GLN A 468 -11.54 3.41 10.43
N VAL A 469 -11.26 3.11 9.16
CA VAL A 469 -11.47 4.08 8.06
C VAL A 469 -12.96 4.31 7.80
N VAL A 470 -13.77 3.26 7.86
CA VAL A 470 -15.23 3.36 7.63
C VAL A 470 -15.94 3.98 8.85
N PHE A 471 -15.47 3.70 10.07
CA PHE A 471 -16.05 4.17 11.33
C PHE A 471 -15.02 4.96 12.17
N PRO A 472 -14.60 6.15 11.72
CA PRO A 472 -13.54 6.92 12.40
C PRO A 472 -13.92 7.42 13.80
N SER A 473 -15.21 7.45 14.12
CA SER A 473 -15.72 7.88 15.43
C SER A 473 -15.78 6.76 16.49
N TYR A 474 -15.50 5.50 16.10
CA TYR A 474 -15.52 4.39 17.02
C TYR A 474 -14.22 4.35 17.85
N ASP A 475 -14.36 4.02 19.14
CA ASP A 475 -13.21 3.75 20.01
C ASP A 475 -12.54 2.41 19.68
N GLY A 476 -11.37 2.15 20.29
CA GLY A 476 -10.60 0.93 20.02
C GLY A 476 -11.37 -0.35 20.36
N ASP A 477 -12.17 -0.35 21.42
CA ASP A 477 -12.96 -1.51 21.84
C ASP A 477 -14.11 -1.79 20.88
N ALA A 478 -14.76 -0.76 20.33
CA ALA A 478 -15.81 -0.91 19.33
C ALA A 478 -15.23 -1.43 17.99
N ILE A 479 -14.08 -0.91 17.57
CA ILE A 479 -13.37 -1.39 16.38
C ILE A 479 -12.95 -2.85 16.54
N GLU A 480 -12.42 -3.23 17.69
CA GLU A 480 -12.02 -4.63 17.96
C GLU A 480 -13.21 -5.59 17.91
N ARG A 481 -14.37 -5.23 18.49
CA ARG A 481 -15.60 -6.02 18.40
C ARG A 481 -16.11 -6.12 16.96
N LEU A 482 -16.11 -5.00 16.23
CA LEU A 482 -16.52 -4.94 14.83
C LEU A 482 -15.61 -5.81 13.96
N SER A 483 -14.30 -5.72 14.13
CA SER A 483 -13.31 -6.50 13.38
C SER A 483 -13.45 -8.00 13.60
N ARG A 484 -13.69 -8.43 14.84
CA ARG A 484 -13.98 -9.84 15.16
C ARG A 484 -15.25 -10.32 14.47
N ARG A 485 -16.27 -9.49 14.45
CA ARG A 485 -17.53 -9.81 13.76
C ARG A 485 -17.33 -9.94 12.26
N ILE A 486 -16.63 -8.97 11.64
CA ILE A 486 -16.34 -8.99 10.20
C ILE A 486 -15.49 -10.22 9.86
N ALA A 487 -14.47 -10.54 10.67
CA ALA A 487 -13.65 -11.73 10.47
C ALA A 487 -14.46 -13.02 10.47
N ALA A 488 -15.40 -13.16 11.43
CA ALA A 488 -16.28 -14.32 11.52
C ALA A 488 -17.26 -14.42 10.34
N ASP A 489 -17.81 -13.30 9.88
CA ASP A 489 -18.81 -13.29 8.81
C ASP A 489 -18.19 -13.36 7.41
N SER A 490 -16.98 -12.84 7.20
CA SER A 490 -16.28 -12.79 5.89
C SER A 490 -15.18 -13.83 5.73
N ALA A 491 -14.75 -14.49 6.81
CA ALA A 491 -13.54 -15.33 6.85
C ALA A 491 -12.26 -14.59 6.33
N GLY A 492 -12.22 -13.27 6.44
CA GLY A 492 -11.14 -12.45 5.93
C GLY A 492 -11.13 -12.25 4.42
N VAL A 493 -12.17 -12.66 3.70
CA VAL A 493 -12.31 -12.38 2.26
C VAL A 493 -12.60 -10.89 2.06
N PRO A 494 -11.70 -10.11 1.41
CA PRO A 494 -11.82 -8.66 1.30
C PRO A 494 -13.13 -8.18 0.70
N LEU A 495 -13.60 -8.85 -0.36
CA LEU A 495 -14.88 -8.53 -1.02
C LEU A 495 -16.04 -8.58 -0.01
N LEU A 496 -16.14 -9.65 0.76
CA LEU A 496 -17.19 -9.82 1.76
C LEU A 496 -17.03 -8.82 2.91
N ALA A 497 -15.80 -8.59 3.38
CA ALA A 497 -15.51 -7.65 4.46
C ALA A 497 -15.93 -6.22 4.10
N ILE A 498 -15.60 -5.76 2.88
CA ILE A 498 -15.98 -4.42 2.38
C ILE A 498 -17.49 -4.27 2.31
N GLU A 499 -18.18 -5.25 1.75
CA GLU A 499 -19.64 -5.20 1.60
C GLU A 499 -20.36 -5.23 2.96
N ILE A 500 -19.84 -5.99 3.93
CA ILE A 500 -20.38 -5.98 5.30
C ILE A 500 -20.15 -4.60 5.95
N LEU A 501 -18.99 -3.99 5.78
CA LEU A 501 -18.69 -2.66 6.30
C LEU A 501 -19.60 -1.60 5.67
N HIS A 502 -19.84 -1.65 4.35
CA HIS A 502 -20.76 -0.74 3.66
C HIS A 502 -22.20 -0.92 4.12
N ALA A 503 -22.65 -2.17 4.27
CA ALA A 503 -24.00 -2.47 4.79
C ALA A 503 -24.18 -1.95 6.22
N ALA A 504 -23.15 -2.11 7.06
CA ALA A 504 -23.16 -1.58 8.43
C ALA A 504 -23.21 -0.04 8.44
N ALA A 505 -22.44 0.62 7.60
CA ALA A 505 -22.44 2.09 7.48
C ALA A 505 -23.78 2.62 6.96
N ALA A 506 -24.38 1.96 5.95
CA ALA A 506 -25.69 2.31 5.43
C ALA A 506 -26.80 2.10 6.47
N GLY A 507 -26.70 1.04 7.29
CA GLY A 507 -27.63 0.77 8.38
C GLY A 507 -27.58 1.83 9.50
N LEU A 508 -26.40 2.41 9.76
CA LEU A 508 -26.26 3.51 10.71
C LEU A 508 -27.00 4.78 10.26
N ASP A 509 -26.95 5.08 8.98
CA ASP A 509 -27.62 6.27 8.41
C ASP A 509 -29.15 6.11 8.36
N LEU A 510 -29.65 4.89 8.20
CA LEU A 510 -31.07 4.59 8.07
C LEU A 510 -31.79 4.42 9.42
N GLN A 511 -31.07 4.11 10.50
CA GLN A 511 -31.66 3.82 11.83
C GLN A 511 -31.24 4.85 12.88
N ARG A 512 -31.64 6.09 12.68
CA ARG A 512 -31.32 7.20 13.59
C ARG A 512 -31.72 6.99 15.06
N GLU A 513 -32.67 6.10 15.34
CA GLU A 513 -33.18 5.85 16.70
C GLU A 513 -32.46 4.71 17.45
N SER A 514 -31.69 3.87 16.77
CA SER A 514 -31.07 2.68 17.39
C SER A 514 -29.56 2.79 17.65
N GLY A 515 -28.97 3.95 17.36
CA GLY A 515 -27.51 4.16 17.52
C GLY A 515 -26.65 3.45 16.50
N ALA A 516 -25.33 3.60 16.62
CA ALA A 516 -24.34 3.02 15.71
C ALA A 516 -24.36 1.48 15.78
N TRP A 517 -24.47 0.80 14.63
CA TRP A 517 -24.32 -0.64 14.56
C TRP A 517 -22.91 -1.03 14.08
N PRO A 518 -22.27 -2.03 14.71
CA PRO A 518 -22.64 -2.59 16.00
C PRO A 518 -22.43 -1.59 17.13
N ALA A 519 -23.48 -1.35 17.92
CA ALA A 519 -23.31 -0.48 19.09
C ALA A 519 -22.24 -1.07 20.03
N PRO A 520 -21.53 -0.23 20.79
CA PRO A 520 -20.44 -0.68 21.69
C PRO A 520 -20.82 -1.82 22.63
N TYR A 521 -22.10 -1.96 22.95
CA TYR A 521 -22.63 -2.97 23.88
C TYR A 521 -23.28 -4.17 23.18
N HIS A 522 -23.38 -4.19 21.85
CA HIS A 522 -23.96 -5.32 21.13
C HIS A 522 -23.02 -6.51 21.10
N THR A 523 -23.58 -7.70 21.30
CA THR A 523 -22.81 -8.95 21.26
C THR A 523 -22.54 -9.41 19.82
N LEU A 524 -21.55 -10.28 19.66
CA LEU A 524 -21.19 -10.86 18.36
C LEU A 524 -22.31 -11.70 17.72
N THR A 525 -23.39 -11.98 18.44
CA THR A 525 -24.52 -12.78 17.96
C THR A 525 -25.57 -11.98 17.19
N GLN A 526 -25.50 -10.66 17.18
CA GLN A 526 -26.46 -9.85 16.43
C GLN A 526 -26.17 -9.87 14.93
N THR A 527 -27.24 -10.01 14.13
CA THR A 527 -27.16 -9.95 12.66
C THR A 527 -26.98 -8.51 12.18
N THR A 528 -26.38 -8.35 10.98
CA THR A 528 -26.32 -7.04 10.32
C THR A 528 -27.73 -6.49 10.09
N PRO A 529 -27.97 -5.19 10.33
CA PRO A 529 -29.23 -4.56 9.97
C PRO A 529 -29.38 -4.55 8.44
N GLY A 530 -30.58 -4.86 7.96
CA GLY A 530 -30.89 -4.87 6.53
C GLY A 530 -30.58 -6.17 5.80
N GLY A 531 -30.94 -6.24 4.54
CA GLY A 531 -30.60 -7.36 3.64
C GLY A 531 -29.12 -7.34 3.27
N LEU A 532 -28.58 -8.51 2.92
CA LEU A 532 -27.22 -8.60 2.39
C LEU A 532 -27.14 -7.87 1.04
N PRO A 533 -25.99 -7.19 0.73
CA PRO A 533 -25.80 -6.57 -0.57
C PRO A 533 -25.96 -7.57 -1.72
N ASP A 534 -26.62 -7.15 -2.79
CA ASP A 534 -26.88 -8.01 -3.96
C ASP A 534 -25.60 -8.54 -4.61
N THR A 535 -24.52 -7.78 -4.55
CA THR A 535 -23.18 -8.18 -5.08
C THR A 535 -22.62 -9.38 -4.32
N VAL A 536 -22.74 -9.40 -3.00
CA VAL A 536 -22.30 -10.53 -2.16
C VAL A 536 -23.15 -11.76 -2.43
N VAL A 537 -24.46 -11.58 -2.47
CA VAL A 537 -25.40 -12.67 -2.78
C VAL A 537 -25.12 -13.25 -4.16
N ALA A 538 -24.88 -12.39 -5.17
CA ALA A 538 -24.54 -12.82 -6.52
C ALA A 538 -23.21 -13.60 -6.57
N ALA A 539 -22.16 -13.12 -5.90
CA ALA A 539 -20.87 -13.80 -5.85
C ALA A 539 -20.98 -15.21 -5.23
N ILE A 540 -21.67 -15.33 -4.10
CA ILE A 540 -21.90 -16.62 -3.44
C ILE A 540 -22.74 -17.56 -4.33
N ARG A 541 -23.77 -17.05 -5.01
CA ARG A 541 -24.58 -17.83 -5.95
C ARG A 541 -23.78 -18.37 -7.13
N VAL A 542 -22.88 -17.56 -7.69
CA VAL A 542 -21.99 -17.98 -8.78
C VAL A 542 -21.05 -19.07 -8.30
N GLY A 543 -20.38 -18.85 -7.15
CA GLY A 543 -19.50 -19.86 -6.55
C GLY A 543 -20.24 -21.18 -6.28
N TYR A 544 -21.41 -21.13 -5.64
CA TYR A 544 -22.24 -22.32 -5.36
C TYR A 544 -22.58 -23.13 -6.63
N ARG A 545 -22.90 -22.44 -7.74
CA ARG A 545 -23.24 -23.11 -9.01
C ARG A 545 -22.05 -23.80 -9.69
N ARG A 546 -20.81 -23.40 -9.35
CA ARG A 546 -19.57 -24.01 -9.86
C ARG A 546 -19.17 -25.29 -9.14
N LEU A 547 -19.71 -25.53 -7.94
CA LEU A 547 -19.50 -26.76 -7.19
C LEU A 547 -20.11 -27.97 -7.91
N SER A 548 -19.51 -29.15 -7.70
CA SER A 548 -20.14 -30.42 -8.13
C SER A 548 -21.53 -30.61 -7.51
N GLU A 549 -22.40 -31.37 -8.17
CA GLU A 549 -23.73 -31.61 -7.65
C GLU A 549 -23.72 -32.26 -6.25
N PRO A 550 -22.82 -33.24 -5.93
CA PRO A 550 -22.68 -33.75 -4.58
C PRO A 550 -22.26 -32.68 -3.57
N ALA A 551 -21.29 -31.80 -3.93
CA ALA A 551 -20.81 -30.71 -3.06
C ALA A 551 -21.92 -29.67 -2.80
N GLN A 552 -22.70 -29.30 -3.82
CA GLN A 552 -23.86 -28.42 -3.63
C GLN A 552 -24.88 -29.02 -2.64
N ARG A 553 -25.16 -30.33 -2.72
CA ARG A 553 -26.09 -31.03 -1.81
C ARG A 553 -25.56 -31.08 -0.38
N VAL A 554 -24.24 -31.35 -0.19
CA VAL A 554 -23.58 -31.36 1.11
C VAL A 554 -23.63 -29.95 1.73
N LEU A 555 -23.27 -28.93 0.97
CA LEU A 555 -23.24 -27.54 1.44
C LEU A 555 -24.66 -27.05 1.80
N ALA A 556 -25.65 -27.41 1.00
CA ALA A 556 -27.08 -27.14 1.28
C ALA A 556 -27.58 -27.83 2.56
N ALA A 557 -27.17 -29.10 2.77
CA ALA A 557 -27.49 -29.83 3.98
C ALA A 557 -26.86 -29.23 5.23
N ALA A 558 -25.57 -28.86 5.14
CA ALA A 558 -24.87 -28.18 6.23
C ALA A 558 -25.54 -26.85 6.60
N ALA A 559 -25.93 -26.03 5.60
CA ALA A 559 -26.66 -24.78 5.83
C ALA A 559 -28.05 -24.98 6.44
N ALA A 560 -28.77 -26.00 6.00
CA ALA A 560 -30.09 -26.31 6.55
C ALA A 560 -30.05 -26.76 8.01
N ILE A 561 -29.00 -27.50 8.41
CA ILE A 561 -28.83 -28.00 9.78
C ILE A 561 -28.30 -26.88 10.68
N GLY A 562 -27.36 -26.09 10.19
CA GLY A 562 -26.73 -24.98 10.90
C GLY A 562 -25.67 -25.37 11.93
N GLY A 563 -24.73 -24.48 12.19
CA GLY A 563 -23.67 -24.68 13.17
C GLY A 563 -22.63 -25.73 12.76
N ARG A 564 -22.07 -26.46 13.74
CA ARG A 564 -21.14 -27.58 13.50
C ARG A 564 -21.88 -28.87 13.28
N VAL A 565 -21.60 -29.54 12.18
CA VAL A 565 -22.36 -30.72 11.76
C VAL A 565 -21.43 -31.89 11.47
N THR A 566 -21.70 -33.06 12.01
CA THR A 566 -20.87 -34.25 11.74
C THR A 566 -21.11 -34.79 10.31
N PRO A 567 -20.09 -35.46 9.71
CA PRO A 567 -20.21 -36.02 8.35
C PRO A 567 -21.44 -36.91 8.17
N GLU A 568 -21.76 -37.72 9.18
CA GLU A 568 -22.91 -38.65 9.12
C GLU A 568 -24.25 -37.92 9.07
N ARG A 569 -24.34 -36.79 9.78
CA ARG A 569 -25.56 -35.97 9.75
C ARG A 569 -25.72 -35.26 8.41
N ILE A 570 -24.61 -34.72 7.89
CA ILE A 570 -24.58 -34.07 6.57
C ILE A 570 -24.93 -35.09 5.50
N GLY A 571 -24.32 -36.26 5.50
CA GLY A 571 -24.57 -37.31 4.50
C GLY A 571 -26.04 -37.76 4.47
N ARG A 572 -26.63 -37.96 5.64
CA ARG A 572 -28.09 -38.30 5.73
C ARG A 572 -28.95 -37.18 5.16
N ALA A 573 -28.72 -35.94 5.55
CA ALA A 573 -29.48 -34.78 5.09
C ALA A 573 -29.29 -34.51 3.59
N ALA A 574 -28.08 -34.71 3.06
CA ALA A 574 -27.76 -34.57 1.65
C ALA A 574 -28.24 -35.78 0.81
N GLY A 575 -28.58 -36.89 1.45
CA GLY A 575 -28.89 -38.14 0.76
C GLY A 575 -27.71 -38.72 0.01
N LEU A 576 -26.51 -38.61 0.58
CA LEU A 576 -25.25 -39.11 0.04
C LEU A 576 -24.66 -40.19 0.95
N SER A 577 -24.04 -41.20 0.34
CA SER A 577 -23.37 -42.30 1.05
C SER A 577 -22.22 -42.84 0.23
N GLY A 578 -21.38 -43.70 0.83
CA GLY A 578 -20.24 -44.28 0.15
C GLY A 578 -19.12 -43.28 -0.14
N ALA A 579 -18.53 -43.33 -1.32
CA ALA A 579 -17.39 -42.51 -1.73
C ALA A 579 -17.77 -41.06 -2.08
N ASP A 580 -19.03 -40.78 -2.40
CA ASP A 580 -19.48 -39.46 -2.86
C ASP A 580 -19.45 -38.40 -1.73
N LEU A 581 -19.73 -38.80 -0.50
CA LEU A 581 -19.75 -37.88 0.64
C LEU A 581 -18.32 -37.38 1.00
N PRO A 582 -17.33 -38.25 1.19
CA PRO A 582 -15.94 -37.77 1.42
C PRO A 582 -15.43 -36.90 0.30
N ALA A 583 -15.61 -37.29 -0.96
CA ALA A 583 -15.17 -36.51 -2.10
C ALA A 583 -15.81 -35.09 -2.15
N ALA A 584 -17.08 -34.99 -1.83
CA ALA A 584 -17.78 -33.70 -1.76
C ALA A 584 -17.33 -32.86 -0.56
N LEU A 585 -17.02 -33.48 0.57
CA LEU A 585 -16.45 -32.77 1.74
C LEU A 585 -15.04 -32.28 1.44
N ASP A 586 -14.18 -33.10 0.83
CA ASP A 586 -12.82 -32.73 0.41
C ASP A 586 -12.86 -31.54 -0.57
N GLU A 587 -13.77 -31.57 -1.56
CA GLU A 587 -13.98 -30.44 -2.48
C GLU A 587 -14.34 -29.15 -1.72
N LEU A 588 -15.27 -29.24 -0.74
CA LEU A 588 -15.72 -28.08 0.02
C LEU A 588 -14.68 -27.55 1.01
N GLU A 589 -13.84 -28.41 1.57
CA GLU A 589 -12.68 -28.00 2.37
C GLU A 589 -11.62 -27.33 1.50
N TRP A 590 -11.28 -27.95 0.37
CA TRP A 590 -10.29 -27.43 -0.57
C TRP A 590 -10.68 -26.04 -1.09
N GLN A 591 -11.94 -25.88 -1.50
CA GLN A 591 -12.48 -24.61 -1.96
C GLN A 591 -12.88 -23.66 -0.82
N ARG A 592 -12.56 -23.98 0.43
CA ARG A 592 -12.78 -23.15 1.62
C ARG A 592 -14.24 -22.74 1.86
N TRP A 593 -15.18 -23.61 1.53
CA TRP A 593 -16.58 -23.42 1.90
C TRP A 593 -16.85 -23.93 3.31
N LEU A 594 -16.26 -25.07 3.66
CA LEU A 594 -16.34 -25.68 4.96
C LEU A 594 -14.96 -25.81 5.60
N VAL A 595 -14.92 -25.95 6.90
CA VAL A 595 -13.74 -26.29 7.69
C VAL A 595 -14.08 -27.39 8.67
N ALA A 596 -13.22 -28.40 8.75
CA ALA A 596 -13.32 -29.48 9.73
C ALA A 596 -12.63 -29.11 11.05
N ASP A 597 -13.24 -29.47 12.16
CA ASP A 597 -12.62 -29.47 13.49
C ASP A 597 -13.05 -30.69 14.29
N GLY A 598 -12.64 -30.76 15.58
CA GLY A 598 -12.98 -31.89 16.45
C GLY A 598 -14.48 -32.08 16.73
N GLN A 599 -15.34 -31.16 16.32
CA GLN A 599 -16.80 -31.20 16.49
C GLN A 599 -17.55 -31.46 15.18
N GLY A 600 -16.88 -31.44 14.03
CA GLY A 600 -17.44 -31.66 12.71
C GLY A 600 -17.13 -30.53 11.72
N TYR A 601 -17.94 -30.38 10.71
CA TYR A 601 -17.86 -29.40 9.66
C TYR A 601 -18.66 -28.14 9.97
N GLY A 602 -18.09 -26.98 9.72
CA GLY A 602 -18.77 -25.68 9.81
C GLY A 602 -18.39 -24.78 8.65
N PHE A 603 -19.22 -23.78 8.37
CA PHE A 603 -18.94 -22.80 7.34
C PHE A 603 -17.70 -21.96 7.70
N VAL A 604 -16.83 -21.75 6.71
CA VAL A 604 -15.67 -20.85 6.86
C VAL A 604 -16.14 -19.41 7.07
N ALA A 605 -17.22 -19.00 6.39
CA ALA A 605 -17.80 -17.66 6.52
C ALA A 605 -19.31 -17.75 6.84
N GLY A 606 -19.73 -17.14 7.94
CA GLY A 606 -21.14 -17.16 8.38
C GLY A 606 -22.11 -16.50 7.38
N ILE A 607 -21.60 -15.58 6.53
CA ILE A 607 -22.41 -14.96 5.48
C ILE A 607 -22.80 -15.97 4.38
N VAL A 608 -21.91 -16.91 4.07
CA VAL A 608 -22.15 -17.97 3.07
C VAL A 608 -23.26 -18.88 3.54
N GLU A 609 -23.23 -19.33 4.80
CA GLU A 609 -24.28 -20.13 5.43
C GLU A 609 -25.66 -19.47 5.26
N ARG A 610 -25.76 -18.17 5.60
CA ARG A 610 -27.02 -17.41 5.52
C ARG A 610 -27.56 -17.28 4.09
N VAL A 611 -26.67 -17.03 3.11
CA VAL A 611 -27.09 -16.91 1.70
C VAL A 611 -27.57 -18.24 1.17
N ILE A 612 -26.86 -19.34 1.46
CA ILE A 612 -27.30 -20.68 1.01
C ILE A 612 -28.59 -21.07 1.66
N GLU A 613 -28.75 -20.91 2.97
CA GLU A 613 -29.97 -21.23 3.68
C GLU A 613 -31.19 -20.43 3.15
N ARG A 614 -31.01 -19.12 2.93
CA ARG A 614 -32.09 -18.22 2.55
C ARG A 614 -32.45 -18.30 1.07
N ASP A 615 -31.42 -18.31 0.20
CA ASP A 615 -31.61 -18.03 -1.22
C ASP A 615 -31.45 -19.25 -2.13
N MET A 616 -30.80 -20.34 -1.64
CA MET A 616 -30.61 -21.57 -2.41
C MET A 616 -31.56 -22.71 -2.02
N LEU A 617 -32.18 -22.59 -0.86
CA LEU A 617 -33.07 -23.62 -0.33
C LEU A 617 -34.52 -23.12 -0.22
N THR A 618 -35.45 -23.87 -0.78
CA THR A 618 -36.87 -23.63 -0.50
C THR A 618 -37.21 -24.01 0.95
N PRO A 619 -38.24 -23.40 1.56
CA PRO A 619 -38.66 -23.74 2.92
C PRO A 619 -38.89 -25.24 3.13
N GLY A 620 -39.46 -25.93 2.11
CA GLY A 620 -39.68 -27.36 2.13
C GLY A 620 -38.41 -28.21 2.10
N GLN A 621 -37.39 -27.81 1.29
CA GLN A 621 -36.09 -28.48 1.28
C GLN A 621 -35.38 -28.32 2.63
N ARG A 622 -35.37 -27.11 3.17
CA ARG A 622 -34.81 -26.79 4.47
C ARG A 622 -35.36 -27.64 5.59
N ARG A 623 -36.70 -27.77 5.64
CA ARG A 623 -37.37 -28.62 6.63
C ARG A 623 -36.98 -30.09 6.46
N ARG A 624 -37.07 -30.66 5.25
CA ARG A 624 -36.70 -32.06 5.00
C ARG A 624 -35.27 -32.37 5.38
N MET A 625 -34.29 -31.52 4.99
CA MET A 625 -32.87 -31.71 5.32
C MET A 625 -32.64 -31.64 6.83
N ARG A 626 -33.30 -30.71 7.52
CA ARG A 626 -33.19 -30.54 8.96
C ARG A 626 -33.77 -31.75 9.70
N ASP A 627 -34.96 -32.21 9.31
CA ASP A 627 -35.64 -33.38 9.92
C ASP A 627 -34.84 -34.67 9.69
N THR A 628 -34.28 -34.87 8.49
CA THR A 628 -33.47 -36.04 8.15
C THR A 628 -32.11 -36.02 8.86
N GLY A 629 -31.56 -34.83 9.13
CA GLY A 629 -30.32 -34.64 9.88
C GLY A 629 -30.41 -34.88 11.38
N HIS A 630 -31.62 -34.90 11.97
CA HIS A 630 -31.80 -35.27 13.38
C HIS A 630 -31.73 -36.78 13.56
N PRO A 631 -31.12 -37.28 14.64
CA PRO A 631 -31.23 -38.69 14.98
C PRO A 631 -32.69 -39.00 15.22
N SER A 632 -33.25 -39.99 14.51
CA SER A 632 -34.54 -40.55 14.85
C SER A 632 -34.48 -41.05 16.30
N THR A 633 -35.21 -40.40 17.20
CA THR A 633 -35.55 -40.96 18.48
C THR A 633 -36.38 -42.20 18.19
N GLN A 634 -35.71 -43.36 18.10
CA GLN A 634 -36.43 -44.63 18.26
C GLN A 634 -36.88 -44.67 19.72
N THR A 635 -38.15 -44.37 19.92
CA THR A 635 -38.92 -44.84 21.07
C THR A 635 -39.07 -46.33 20.89
N ASP A 636 -38.31 -47.12 21.61
CA ASP A 636 -38.72 -48.44 22.04
C ASP A 636 -39.59 -48.34 23.29
#